data_c9f88468b82b127418eefb2aaa17e24a
#
_entry.id   c9f88468b82b127418eefb2aaa17e24a
#
_cell.length_a   1.000
_cell.length_b   1.000
_cell.length_c   1.000
_cell.angle_alpha   90.00
_cell.angle_beta   90.00
_cell.angle_gamma   90.00
#
_symmetry.space_group_name_H-M   'P 1'
#
loop_
_entity.id
_entity.type
_entity.pdbx_description
1 polymer ?
#
loop_
_entity_poly.entity_id
_entity_poly.type
_entity_poly.pdbx_seq_one_letter_code
_entity_poly.pdbx_strand_id
1 'polypeptide(L)'
;SLLSTICSELYGLTPVINNEVINKEEPTTVATNSRNKLIAGLLRTELEPNLGLSGSGQDVSIMRSTVLNTGIVVEQDGVVRLNLQPEDELLAGMLAVIESFVINARKNDGACFADLYKELTSAEQHIGLRKGLIPIYLSVVLHEYKKEIVICDRYGQITMNADAIEQINAEPGLFTLSYIDWNPEKEEYIAALEEAFSEYAIEDRTTAPYEYVMIAMKRWYMELPKYAKNAKSVAGKKVAKEYKLFLQEMRKNVGSYNLIFNAIPKIYGAETVNRELAEKVRMTKNYFDGALECLKNELSEKMRNMFCTLDTAACEKMSLPSIIRDWCEKLDQAAFEQLFTDGTDRCLALFRDVTNDEDAFIAKAAKMATDLRLEDWDEDVISMFSGNMEQYRNTAESFHRTEETVSAAEITEDYELTYKDENGKAVTKRFAKVEESRRGKLLYNAIISQLDSMGQAIPEQEKRQILMEVLKEMC
;
A
#
# COMPACT_ATOMS: atom_id res chain seq x y z
N SER A 1 64.56 1.38 -1.34
CA SER A 1 64.84 0.86 -2.69
C SER A 1 64.37 1.90 -3.72
N LEU A 2 64.93 1.88 -4.95
CA LEU A 2 64.54 2.81 -6.01
C LEU A 2 63.01 2.80 -6.25
N LEU A 3 62.38 1.64 -6.22
CA LEU A 3 60.91 1.48 -6.32
C LEU A 3 60.17 2.18 -5.20
N SER A 4 60.65 2.11 -3.97
CA SER A 4 60.05 2.79 -2.81
C SER A 4 60.10 4.31 -2.98
N THR A 5 61.19 4.86 -3.48
CA THR A 5 61.33 6.29 -3.74
C THR A 5 60.39 6.74 -4.87
N ILE A 6 60.33 6.00 -5.98
CA ILE A 6 59.42 6.29 -7.07
C ILE A 6 57.93 6.23 -6.60
N CYS A 7 57.55 5.21 -5.82
CA CYS A 7 56.21 5.12 -5.27
C CYS A 7 55.88 6.29 -4.33
N SER A 8 56.84 6.73 -3.51
CA SER A 8 56.62 7.88 -2.62
C SER A 8 56.51 9.21 -3.40
N GLU A 9 57.16 9.35 -4.52
CA GLU A 9 57.00 10.52 -5.39
C GLU A 9 55.69 10.49 -6.17
N LEU A 10 55.29 9.32 -6.69
CA LEU A 10 54.06 9.18 -7.47
C LEU A 10 52.78 9.25 -6.61
N TYR A 11 52.83 8.75 -5.39
CA TYR A 11 51.68 8.59 -4.50
C TYR A 11 51.90 9.27 -3.14
N GLY A 12 52.62 10.37 -3.12
CA GLY A 12 53.00 11.08 -1.89
C GLY A 12 51.85 11.65 -1.07
N LEU A 13 50.66 11.78 -1.67
CA LEU A 13 49.46 12.27 -1.02
C LEU A 13 48.51 11.13 -0.55
N THR A 14 48.94 9.88 -0.63
CA THR A 14 48.12 8.74 -0.17
C THR A 14 48.18 8.63 1.35
N PRO A 15 47.03 8.66 2.07
CA PRO A 15 47.00 8.45 3.51
C PRO A 15 47.44 7.03 3.89
N VAL A 16 48.10 6.89 5.02
CA VAL A 16 48.57 5.60 5.54
C VAL A 16 47.49 4.97 6.42
N ILE A 17 46.87 3.94 5.89
CA ILE A 17 45.82 3.20 6.61
C ILE A 17 46.32 1.81 7.01
N ASN A 18 46.48 1.58 8.30
CA ASN A 18 47.01 0.35 8.85
C ASN A 18 45.95 -0.74 8.98
N ASN A 19 45.45 -1.23 7.87
CA ASN A 19 44.54 -2.38 7.83
C ASN A 19 44.76 -3.19 6.53
N GLU A 20 45.57 -4.21 6.62
CA GLU A 20 45.93 -5.04 5.44
C GLU A 20 44.73 -5.84 4.88
N VAL A 21 43.66 -6.02 5.66
CA VAL A 21 42.48 -6.79 5.26
C VAL A 21 41.67 -6.04 4.21
N ILE A 22 41.46 -4.74 4.42
CA ILE A 22 40.63 -3.91 3.56
C ILE A 22 41.46 -3.00 2.63
N ASN A 23 42.70 -2.66 3.00
CA ASN A 23 43.58 -1.85 2.17
C ASN A 23 44.16 -2.67 0.98
N LYS A 24 43.26 -3.12 0.10
CA LYS A 24 43.55 -3.94 -1.09
C LYS A 24 42.73 -3.44 -2.26
N GLU A 25 43.23 -3.72 -3.46
CA GLU A 25 42.49 -3.46 -4.69
C GLU A 25 41.24 -4.37 -4.73
N GLU A 26 41.40 -5.64 -4.44
CA GLU A 26 40.33 -6.64 -4.36
C GLU A 26 40.31 -7.29 -2.96
N PRO A 27 39.50 -6.77 -2.03
CA PRO A 27 39.31 -7.42 -0.75
C PRO A 27 38.56 -8.77 -0.88
N THR A 28 38.76 -9.65 0.08
CA THR A 28 38.02 -10.91 0.12
C THR A 28 36.52 -10.64 0.41
N THR A 29 35.64 -11.57 0.00
CA THR A 29 34.18 -11.47 0.29
C THR A 29 33.87 -11.23 1.76
N VAL A 30 34.63 -11.85 2.68
CA VAL A 30 34.45 -11.66 4.12
C VAL A 30 34.83 -10.22 4.53
N ALA A 31 35.89 -9.68 3.98
CA ALA A 31 36.32 -8.31 4.25
C ALA A 31 35.33 -7.30 3.65
N THR A 32 34.81 -7.55 2.45
CA THR A 32 33.77 -6.76 1.79
C THR A 32 32.49 -6.74 2.64
N ASN A 33 32.01 -7.89 3.11
CA ASN A 33 30.81 -7.97 3.96
C ASN A 33 31.01 -7.23 5.30
N SER A 34 32.23 -7.31 5.88
CA SER A 34 32.57 -6.57 7.12
C SER A 34 32.61 -5.06 6.88
N ARG A 35 33.16 -4.62 5.74
CA ARG A 35 33.14 -3.22 5.30
C ARG A 35 31.70 -2.73 5.08
N ASN A 36 30.84 -3.51 4.45
CA ASN A 36 29.47 -3.14 4.17
C ASN A 36 28.62 -2.94 5.44
N LYS A 37 28.92 -3.68 6.52
CA LYS A 37 28.33 -3.41 7.83
C LYS A 37 28.73 -2.04 8.38
N LEU A 38 30.02 -1.68 8.24
CA LEU A 38 30.52 -0.37 8.61
C LEU A 38 29.84 0.73 7.80
N ILE A 39 29.75 0.55 6.47
CA ILE A 39 29.08 1.50 5.57
C ILE A 39 27.62 1.68 5.95
N ALA A 40 26.90 0.59 6.25
CA ALA A 40 25.52 0.66 6.72
C ALA A 40 25.39 1.50 8.01
N GLY A 41 26.35 1.38 8.94
CA GLY A 41 26.40 2.23 10.14
C GLY A 41 26.69 3.70 9.83
N LEU A 42 27.59 3.98 8.89
CA LEU A 42 27.94 5.34 8.44
C LEU A 42 26.79 6.05 7.72
N LEU A 43 25.95 5.30 7.00
CA LEU A 43 24.86 5.86 6.18
C LEU A 43 23.54 6.01 6.97
N ARG A 44 23.49 5.67 8.25
CA ARG A 44 22.31 5.92 9.09
C ARG A 44 22.01 7.41 9.20
N THR A 45 20.75 7.75 9.36
CA THR A 45 20.33 9.16 9.52
C THR A 45 20.93 9.76 10.78
N GLU A 46 20.93 9.01 11.87
CA GLU A 46 21.61 9.34 13.13
C GLU A 46 22.70 8.31 13.38
N LEU A 47 23.90 8.78 13.65
CA LEU A 47 25.03 7.92 13.92
C LEU A 47 24.94 7.35 15.35
N GLU A 48 25.07 6.04 15.45
CA GLU A 48 25.11 5.35 16.74
C GLU A 48 26.54 5.27 17.29
N PRO A 49 26.72 5.14 18.61
CA PRO A 49 28.02 4.83 19.21
C PRO A 49 28.65 3.61 18.53
N ASN A 50 29.94 3.72 18.20
CA ASN A 50 30.66 2.70 17.40
C ASN A 50 29.94 2.34 16.09
N LEU A 51 29.14 3.25 15.51
CA LEU A 51 28.38 3.02 14.28
C LEU A 51 27.47 1.77 14.33
N GLY A 52 26.99 1.43 15.53
CA GLY A 52 26.16 0.25 15.79
C GLY A 52 26.92 -1.09 15.76
N LEU A 53 28.25 -1.07 15.64
CA LEU A 53 29.08 -2.28 15.64
C LEU A 53 29.55 -2.64 17.05
N SER A 54 29.60 -3.92 17.36
CA SER A 54 30.00 -4.42 18.68
C SER A 54 30.87 -5.68 18.60
N GLY A 55 31.59 -5.96 19.70
CA GLY A 55 32.44 -7.14 19.81
C GLY A 55 33.87 -6.91 19.30
N SER A 56 34.49 -7.95 18.74
CA SER A 56 35.89 -7.98 18.26
C SER A 56 36.04 -8.53 16.83
N GLY A 57 34.96 -8.44 16.04
CA GLY A 57 34.93 -8.93 14.67
C GLY A 57 35.77 -8.11 13.71
N GLN A 58 35.89 -8.59 12.48
CA GLN A 58 36.63 -7.93 11.44
C GLN A 58 36.04 -6.55 11.09
N ASP A 59 34.73 -6.40 11.13
CA ASP A 59 33.98 -5.16 10.97
C ASP A 59 34.41 -4.10 11.99
N VAL A 60 34.50 -4.47 13.28
CA VAL A 60 35.00 -3.58 14.35
C VAL A 60 36.48 -3.24 14.15
N SER A 61 37.30 -4.18 13.69
CA SER A 61 38.72 -3.94 13.39
C SER A 61 38.88 -2.94 12.23
N ILE A 62 38.10 -3.08 11.15
CA ILE A 62 38.09 -2.15 10.04
C ILE A 62 37.62 -0.77 10.52
N MET A 63 36.51 -0.68 11.25
CA MET A 63 35.99 0.58 11.80
C MET A 63 37.06 1.32 12.63
N ARG A 64 37.71 0.62 13.57
CA ARG A 64 38.73 1.23 14.41
C ARG A 64 39.90 1.81 13.62
N SER A 65 40.43 1.06 12.66
CA SER A 65 41.62 1.46 11.88
C SER A 65 41.34 2.50 10.80
N THR A 66 40.10 2.58 10.29
CA THR A 66 39.77 3.46 9.17
C THR A 66 39.08 4.75 9.60
N VAL A 67 38.23 4.75 10.64
CA VAL A 67 37.40 5.91 10.98
C VAL A 67 37.48 6.33 12.47
N LEU A 68 37.67 5.42 13.43
CA LEU A 68 37.75 5.80 14.85
C LEU A 68 39.13 6.33 15.23
N ASN A 69 40.18 5.52 15.03
CA ASN A 69 41.54 5.91 15.44
C ASN A 69 42.14 7.01 14.57
N THR A 70 41.51 7.28 13.42
CA THR A 70 41.85 8.36 12.48
C THR A 70 41.21 9.69 12.86
N GLY A 71 40.32 9.72 13.86
CA GLY A 71 39.62 10.93 14.26
C GLY A 71 38.54 11.41 13.27
N ILE A 72 38.09 10.54 12.35
CA ILE A 72 36.97 10.83 11.45
C ILE A 72 35.67 10.69 12.21
N VAL A 73 35.48 9.60 12.95
CA VAL A 73 34.31 9.45 13.86
C VAL A 73 34.72 9.93 15.22
N VAL A 74 34.04 10.94 15.73
CA VAL A 74 34.25 11.54 17.04
C VAL A 74 32.98 11.48 17.87
N GLU A 75 33.09 11.15 19.12
CA GLU A 75 32.01 11.19 20.10
C GLU A 75 32.24 12.34 21.07
N GLN A 76 31.29 13.26 21.14
CA GLN A 76 31.34 14.40 22.04
C GLN A 76 29.96 14.57 22.68
N ASP A 77 29.95 14.61 24.03
CA ASP A 77 28.72 14.75 24.83
C ASP A 77 27.65 13.68 24.53
N GLY A 78 28.07 12.45 24.19
CA GLY A 78 27.20 11.33 23.84
C GLY A 78 26.60 11.41 22.42
N VAL A 79 27.04 12.39 21.61
CA VAL A 79 26.65 12.53 20.22
C VAL A 79 27.80 12.13 19.30
N VAL A 80 27.55 11.22 18.38
CA VAL A 80 28.52 10.78 17.37
C VAL A 80 28.43 11.72 16.17
N ARG A 81 29.58 12.19 15.72
CA ARG A 81 29.70 13.10 14.55
C ARG A 81 30.85 12.66 13.66
N LEU A 82 30.81 13.09 12.40
CA LEU A 82 31.91 12.91 11.46
C LEU A 82 32.74 14.19 11.42
N ASN A 83 34.06 13.99 11.35
CA ASN A 83 35.03 15.06 11.20
C ASN A 83 35.77 14.87 9.86
N LEU A 84 35.50 15.73 8.89
CA LEU A 84 36.15 15.71 7.58
C LEU A 84 37.53 16.37 7.58
N GLN A 85 37.97 16.93 8.71
CA GLN A 85 39.27 17.57 8.89
C GLN A 85 40.03 16.88 10.05
N PRO A 86 40.41 15.56 9.89
CA PRO A 86 41.19 14.86 10.91
C PRO A 86 42.61 15.47 11.02
N GLU A 87 43.36 15.14 12.09
CA GLU A 87 44.69 15.64 12.35
C GLU A 87 45.72 15.19 11.28
N ASP A 88 45.51 14.04 10.62
CA ASP A 88 46.34 13.56 9.53
C ASP A 88 46.05 14.38 8.25
N GLU A 89 47.01 15.23 7.86
CA GLU A 89 46.88 16.11 6.72
C GLU A 89 46.62 15.37 5.39
N LEU A 90 47.20 14.17 5.19
CA LEU A 90 47.01 13.37 3.99
C LEU A 90 45.59 12.80 3.93
N LEU A 91 45.07 12.37 5.09
CA LEU A 91 43.71 11.88 5.20
C LEU A 91 42.72 13.03 5.00
N ALA A 92 42.94 14.18 5.62
CA ALA A 92 42.10 15.37 5.44
C ALA A 92 42.10 15.83 3.98
N GLY A 93 43.28 15.84 3.32
CA GLY A 93 43.40 16.18 1.91
C GLY A 93 42.65 15.23 0.97
N MET A 94 42.69 13.91 1.26
CA MET A 94 41.93 12.92 0.49
C MET A 94 40.42 13.09 0.68
N LEU A 95 39.95 13.34 1.92
CA LEU A 95 38.53 13.62 2.20
C LEU A 95 38.08 14.91 1.48
N ALA A 96 38.92 15.93 1.41
CA ALA A 96 38.64 17.17 0.69
C ALA A 96 38.49 16.96 -0.82
N VAL A 97 39.17 16.00 -1.42
CA VAL A 97 38.99 15.61 -2.84
C VAL A 97 37.56 15.04 -3.03
N ILE A 98 37.11 14.13 -2.15
CA ILE A 98 35.78 13.56 -2.23
C ILE A 98 34.71 14.65 -1.97
N GLU A 99 34.93 15.53 -1.00
CA GLU A 99 34.05 16.65 -0.70
C GLU A 99 33.95 17.61 -1.89
N SER A 100 35.07 17.93 -2.51
CA SER A 100 35.11 18.79 -3.72
C SER A 100 34.32 18.17 -4.88
N PHE A 101 34.35 16.87 -5.06
CA PHE A 101 33.53 16.17 -6.04
C PHE A 101 32.03 16.39 -5.79
N VAL A 102 31.57 16.25 -4.54
CA VAL A 102 30.16 16.47 -4.14
C VAL A 102 29.77 17.93 -4.38
N ILE A 103 30.59 18.90 -3.94
CA ILE A 103 30.32 20.33 -4.09
C ILE A 103 30.32 20.76 -5.56
N ASN A 104 31.21 20.20 -6.37
CA ASN A 104 31.29 20.53 -7.80
C ASN A 104 30.12 19.98 -8.61
N ALA A 105 29.46 18.90 -8.14
CA ALA A 105 28.19 18.44 -8.73
C ALA A 105 27.09 19.52 -8.72
N ARG A 106 27.15 20.48 -7.78
CA ARG A 106 26.27 21.66 -7.75
C ARG A 106 26.44 22.57 -8.96
N LYS A 107 27.68 22.69 -9.50
CA LYS A 107 28.00 23.60 -10.60
C LYS A 107 27.76 22.99 -11.98
N ASN A 108 27.76 21.66 -12.04
CA ASN A 108 27.74 20.91 -13.29
C ASN A 108 26.52 19.97 -13.21
N ASP A 109 25.47 20.18 -13.71
CA ASP A 109 24.21 19.37 -13.75
C ASP A 109 24.42 17.84 -13.50
N GLY A 110 25.21 17.50 -12.47
CA GLY A 110 25.64 16.18 -12.04
C GLY A 110 27.15 15.91 -12.24
N ALA A 111 27.68 14.96 -11.48
CA ALA A 111 29.07 14.50 -11.54
C ALA A 111 29.13 12.96 -11.63
N CYS A 112 29.96 12.43 -12.54
CA CYS A 112 30.13 10.99 -12.69
C CYS A 112 31.14 10.47 -11.66
N PHE A 113 30.80 9.37 -10.95
CA PHE A 113 31.71 8.78 -9.97
C PHE A 113 33.01 8.25 -10.60
N ALA A 114 33.05 7.95 -11.91
CA ALA A 114 34.29 7.58 -12.58
C ALA A 114 35.37 8.66 -12.49
N ASP A 115 34.99 9.93 -12.52
CA ASP A 115 35.93 11.04 -12.39
C ASP A 115 36.55 11.07 -10.99
N LEU A 116 35.74 10.90 -9.95
CA LEU A 116 36.22 10.79 -8.58
C LEU A 116 37.18 9.60 -8.38
N TYR A 117 36.78 8.42 -8.90
CA TYR A 117 37.64 7.23 -8.80
C TYR A 117 38.96 7.41 -9.51
N LYS A 118 38.95 8.10 -10.66
CA LYS A 118 40.21 8.46 -11.36
C LYS A 118 41.08 9.37 -10.49
N GLU A 119 40.52 10.37 -9.85
CA GLU A 119 41.27 11.26 -8.95
C GLU A 119 41.85 10.52 -7.75
N LEU A 120 41.10 9.60 -7.12
CA LEU A 120 41.53 8.87 -5.93
C LEU A 120 42.55 7.75 -6.20
N THR A 121 42.64 7.23 -7.44
CA THR A 121 43.48 6.06 -7.76
C THR A 121 44.62 6.39 -8.69
N SER A 122 44.69 7.59 -9.27
CA SER A 122 45.70 7.90 -10.32
C SER A 122 46.95 8.57 -9.77
N ALA A 123 48.09 8.21 -10.34
CA ALA A 123 49.34 8.86 -10.03
C ALA A 123 49.37 10.36 -10.42
N GLU A 124 48.50 10.81 -11.31
CA GLU A 124 48.41 12.20 -11.76
C GLU A 124 47.98 13.13 -10.59
N GLN A 125 47.21 12.63 -9.65
CA GLN A 125 46.77 13.36 -8.45
C GLN A 125 47.61 13.03 -7.21
N HIS A 126 48.65 12.23 -7.36
CA HIS A 126 49.52 11.73 -6.29
C HIS A 126 48.77 10.97 -5.19
N ILE A 127 47.54 10.51 -5.44
CA ILE A 127 46.73 9.67 -4.55
C ILE A 127 46.60 8.28 -5.16
N GLY A 128 46.98 7.25 -4.43
CA GLY A 128 46.91 5.85 -4.83
C GLY A 128 46.00 5.04 -3.91
N LEU A 129 44.81 5.55 -3.62
CA LEU A 129 43.88 4.88 -2.71
C LEU A 129 43.36 3.57 -3.34
N ARG A 130 43.35 2.50 -2.57
CA ARG A 130 42.86 1.21 -3.04
C ARG A 130 41.36 1.12 -2.98
N LYS A 131 40.75 0.41 -3.92
CA LYS A 131 39.30 0.25 -4.05
C LYS A 131 38.63 -0.35 -2.79
N GLY A 132 39.36 -1.09 -1.96
CA GLY A 132 38.85 -1.57 -0.70
C GLY A 132 38.53 -0.46 0.30
N LEU A 133 39.22 0.68 0.25
CA LEU A 133 39.08 1.82 1.17
C LEU A 133 38.07 2.88 0.66
N ILE A 134 38.01 3.09 -0.65
CA ILE A 134 37.19 4.17 -1.26
C ILE A 134 35.74 4.16 -0.75
N PRO A 135 35.02 3.02 -0.70
CA PRO A 135 33.64 2.98 -0.22
C PRO A 135 33.44 3.53 1.20
N ILE A 136 34.42 3.33 2.08
CA ILE A 136 34.35 3.82 3.49
C ILE A 136 34.38 5.35 3.50
N TYR A 137 35.40 5.95 2.87
CA TYR A 137 35.59 7.40 2.89
C TYR A 137 34.55 8.13 2.01
N LEU A 138 34.11 7.51 0.92
CA LEU A 138 32.98 7.99 0.16
C LEU A 138 31.72 8.06 1.05
N SER A 139 31.40 7.00 1.81
CA SER A 139 30.25 6.98 2.70
C SER A 139 30.34 8.01 3.83
N VAL A 140 31.54 8.29 4.34
CA VAL A 140 31.79 9.36 5.34
C VAL A 140 31.36 10.71 4.77
N VAL A 141 31.83 11.07 3.57
CA VAL A 141 31.51 12.36 2.97
C VAL A 141 30.04 12.41 2.53
N LEU A 142 29.52 11.37 1.89
CA LEU A 142 28.11 11.33 1.48
C LEU A 142 27.14 11.44 2.66
N HIS A 143 27.50 10.95 3.85
CA HIS A 143 26.69 11.12 5.06
C HIS A 143 26.48 12.59 5.40
N GLU A 144 27.50 13.43 5.36
CA GLU A 144 27.40 14.86 5.66
C GLU A 144 26.49 15.58 4.69
N TYR A 145 26.48 15.17 3.42
CA TYR A 145 25.70 15.78 2.35
C TYR A 145 24.38 15.02 2.01
N LYS A 146 23.99 14.05 2.81
CA LYS A 146 22.85 13.15 2.51
C LYS A 146 21.51 13.83 2.22
N LYS A 147 21.31 15.05 2.74
CA LYS A 147 20.11 15.84 2.45
C LYS A 147 20.20 16.57 1.11
N GLU A 148 21.39 16.80 0.63
CA GLU A 148 21.72 17.69 -0.50
C GLU A 148 22.08 16.94 -1.77
N ILE A 149 22.08 15.60 -1.76
CA ILE A 149 22.53 14.80 -2.90
C ILE A 149 21.49 13.77 -3.33
N VAL A 150 21.51 13.47 -4.61
CA VAL A 150 20.79 12.35 -5.24
C VAL A 150 21.78 11.54 -6.06
N ILE A 151 21.77 10.23 -5.88
CA ILE A 151 22.55 9.32 -6.70
C ILE A 151 21.62 8.66 -7.71
N CYS A 152 22.02 8.68 -8.98
CA CYS A 152 21.27 8.07 -10.07
C CYS A 152 22.14 7.07 -10.83
N ASP A 153 21.49 6.01 -11.30
CA ASP A 153 21.98 5.14 -12.35
C ASP A 153 21.26 5.43 -13.69
N ARG A 154 21.46 4.58 -14.69
CA ARG A 154 20.79 4.70 -15.99
C ARG A 154 19.26 4.53 -15.93
N TYR A 155 18.71 4.00 -14.84
CA TYR A 155 17.28 3.78 -14.66
C TYR A 155 16.61 4.86 -13.81
N GLY A 156 17.39 5.68 -13.13
CA GLY A 156 16.92 6.79 -12.31
C GLY A 156 17.59 6.83 -10.94
N GLN A 157 16.90 7.44 -9.98
CA GLN A 157 17.40 7.57 -8.62
C GLN A 157 17.51 6.21 -7.93
N ILE A 158 18.61 6.01 -7.21
CA ILE A 158 18.82 4.86 -6.32
C ILE A 158 18.89 5.31 -4.86
N THR A 159 18.50 4.43 -3.95
CA THR A 159 18.62 4.66 -2.51
C THR A 159 20.08 4.49 -2.08
N MET A 160 20.60 5.48 -1.34
CA MET A 160 21.96 5.43 -0.81
C MET A 160 22.04 4.46 0.37
N ASN A 161 22.60 3.29 0.12
CA ASN A 161 22.86 2.23 1.09
C ASN A 161 24.18 1.51 0.79
N ALA A 162 24.57 0.54 1.62
CA ALA A 162 25.82 -0.18 1.45
C ALA A 162 25.93 -0.92 0.10
N ASP A 163 24.83 -1.47 -0.40
CA ASP A 163 24.80 -2.17 -1.69
C ASP A 163 24.99 -1.20 -2.85
N ALA A 164 24.38 -0.01 -2.80
CA ALA A 164 24.56 1.04 -3.79
C ALA A 164 26.03 1.53 -3.83
N ILE A 165 26.64 1.73 -2.66
CA ILE A 165 28.06 2.11 -2.56
C ILE A 165 28.97 1.02 -3.14
N GLU A 166 28.63 -0.25 -2.93
CA GLU A 166 29.39 -1.37 -3.51
C GLU A 166 29.25 -1.42 -5.03
N GLN A 167 28.05 -1.16 -5.57
CA GLN A 167 27.84 -1.09 -7.02
C GLN A 167 28.59 0.09 -7.65
N ILE A 168 28.61 1.24 -7.00
CA ILE A 168 29.42 2.41 -7.41
C ILE A 168 30.90 2.03 -7.43
N ASN A 169 31.39 1.33 -6.40
CA ASN A 169 32.79 0.89 -6.33
C ASN A 169 33.16 -0.10 -7.44
N ALA A 170 32.24 -0.98 -7.82
CA ALA A 170 32.45 -1.95 -8.90
C ALA A 170 32.46 -1.27 -10.28
N GLU A 171 31.47 -0.41 -10.55
CA GLU A 171 31.29 0.23 -11.87
C GLU A 171 30.97 1.74 -11.73
N PRO A 172 31.93 2.58 -11.29
CA PRO A 172 31.67 3.99 -10.98
C PRO A 172 31.17 4.81 -12.17
N GLY A 173 31.45 4.38 -13.41
CA GLY A 173 30.99 5.04 -14.63
C GLY A 173 29.50 4.93 -14.92
N LEU A 174 28.78 4.04 -14.22
CA LEU A 174 27.33 3.88 -14.39
C LEU A 174 26.52 4.78 -13.46
N PHE A 175 27.16 5.49 -12.54
CA PHE A 175 26.51 6.29 -11.51
C PHE A 175 26.89 7.75 -11.57
N THR A 176 25.89 8.59 -11.33
CA THR A 176 26.05 10.04 -11.26
C THR A 176 25.51 10.55 -9.94
N LEU A 177 26.13 11.62 -9.43
CA LEU A 177 25.70 12.35 -8.26
C LEU A 177 25.17 13.70 -8.70
N SER A 178 23.96 14.07 -8.28
CA SER A 178 23.37 15.39 -8.47
C SER A 178 23.23 16.09 -7.13
N TYR A 179 23.40 17.41 -7.11
CA TYR A 179 23.28 18.22 -5.91
C TYR A 179 21.90 18.87 -5.83
N ILE A 180 21.29 18.85 -4.65
CA ILE A 180 20.02 19.49 -4.36
C ILE A 180 20.31 20.78 -3.58
N ASP A 181 19.78 21.92 -4.03
CA ASP A 181 19.83 23.15 -3.26
C ASP A 181 18.90 23.05 -2.05
N TRP A 182 19.44 22.60 -0.90
CA TRP A 182 18.71 22.45 0.35
C TRP A 182 18.58 23.79 1.05
N ASN A 183 17.35 24.12 1.51
CA ASN A 183 17.05 25.36 2.20
C ASN A 183 16.04 25.12 3.34
N PRO A 184 15.85 26.11 4.26
CA PRO A 184 14.93 25.95 5.38
C PRO A 184 13.48 25.67 4.97
N GLU A 185 13.01 26.19 3.83
CA GLU A 185 11.65 25.94 3.34
C GLU A 185 11.44 24.46 2.96
N LYS A 186 12.44 23.85 2.32
CA LYS A 186 12.42 22.40 2.02
C LYS A 186 12.49 21.56 3.29
N GLU A 187 13.25 22.01 4.29
CA GLU A 187 13.33 21.32 5.58
C GLU A 187 11.97 21.34 6.31
N GLU A 188 11.31 22.50 6.36
CA GLU A 188 9.95 22.63 6.92
C GLU A 188 8.92 21.81 6.13
N TYR A 189 9.03 21.79 4.81
CA TYR A 189 8.17 20.98 3.94
C TYR A 189 8.29 19.48 4.25
N ILE A 190 9.52 18.98 4.32
CA ILE A 190 9.77 17.56 4.62
C ILE A 190 9.29 17.23 6.04
N ALA A 191 9.58 18.07 7.03
CA ALA A 191 9.11 17.87 8.41
C ALA A 191 7.57 17.81 8.48
N ALA A 192 6.87 18.68 7.75
CA ALA A 192 5.42 18.67 7.71
C ALA A 192 4.84 17.41 7.00
N LEU A 193 5.52 16.90 5.99
CA LEU A 193 5.14 15.64 5.35
C LEU A 193 5.41 14.45 6.27
N GLU A 194 6.53 14.42 7.01
CA GLU A 194 6.81 13.39 8.02
C GLU A 194 5.70 13.37 9.08
N GLU A 195 5.29 14.53 9.58
CA GLU A 195 4.18 14.65 10.53
C GLU A 195 2.88 14.09 9.94
N ALA A 196 2.54 14.46 8.70
CA ALA A 196 1.31 14.04 8.03
C ALA A 196 1.22 12.52 7.80
N PHE A 197 2.35 11.85 7.59
CA PHE A 197 2.42 10.41 7.31
C PHE A 197 3.10 9.60 8.44
N SER A 198 3.20 10.15 9.65
CA SER A 198 3.89 9.55 10.79
C SER A 198 3.39 8.15 11.17
N GLU A 199 2.09 7.88 11.01
CA GLU A 199 1.47 6.58 11.27
C GLU A 199 2.03 5.45 10.36
N TYR A 200 2.56 5.83 9.19
CA TYR A 200 3.11 4.91 8.17
C TYR A 200 4.64 4.91 8.16
N ALA A 201 5.25 5.62 9.09
CA ALA A 201 6.70 5.72 9.20
C ALA A 201 7.35 4.35 9.50
N ILE A 202 8.57 4.15 8.99
CA ILE A 202 9.40 3.01 9.35
C ILE A 202 10.26 3.38 10.57
N GLU A 203 10.59 2.41 11.43
CA GLU A 203 11.42 2.64 12.62
C GLU A 203 12.87 2.97 12.25
N ASP A 204 13.38 2.36 11.19
CA ASP A 204 14.77 2.49 10.78
C ASP A 204 14.97 3.67 9.82
N ARG A 205 15.58 4.75 10.32
CA ARG A 205 15.93 5.96 9.55
C ARG A 205 17.32 5.83 8.91
N THR A 206 17.44 4.99 7.91
CA THR A 206 18.70 4.75 7.18
C THR A 206 18.83 5.55 5.89
N THR A 207 17.77 6.28 5.48
CA THR A 207 17.69 6.96 4.19
C THR A 207 17.67 8.48 4.35
N ALA A 208 17.83 9.20 3.22
CA ALA A 208 17.63 10.64 3.18
C ALA A 208 16.19 11.01 3.63
N PRO A 209 15.97 12.18 4.26
CA PRO A 209 14.66 12.56 4.81
C PRO A 209 13.51 12.48 3.80
N TYR A 210 13.74 12.90 2.56
CA TYR A 210 12.73 12.83 1.49
C TYR A 210 12.46 11.39 1.01
N GLU A 211 13.43 10.48 1.08
CA GLU A 211 13.20 9.05 0.82
C GLU A 211 12.36 8.43 1.91
N TYR A 212 12.66 8.75 3.17
CA TYR A 212 11.90 8.31 4.33
C TYR A 212 10.43 8.71 4.23
N VAL A 213 10.16 9.98 3.91
CA VAL A 213 8.81 10.49 3.65
C VAL A 213 8.14 9.74 2.50
N MET A 214 8.84 9.54 1.39
CA MET A 214 8.27 8.79 0.26
C MET A 214 7.87 7.37 0.65
N ILE A 215 8.68 6.68 1.45
CA ILE A 215 8.37 5.33 1.93
C ILE A 215 7.07 5.35 2.75
N ALA A 216 6.92 6.30 3.69
CA ALA A 216 5.71 6.46 4.47
C ALA A 216 4.48 6.75 3.60
N MET A 217 4.60 7.66 2.63
CA MET A 217 3.53 7.97 1.67
C MET A 217 3.13 6.75 0.82
N LYS A 218 4.10 5.95 0.37
CA LYS A 218 3.84 4.73 -0.39
C LYS A 218 3.14 3.67 0.46
N ARG A 219 3.54 3.50 1.73
CA ARG A 219 2.86 2.59 2.67
C ARG A 219 1.42 3.01 2.90
N TRP A 220 1.18 4.30 3.19
CA TRP A 220 -0.16 4.85 3.25
C TRP A 220 -0.98 4.51 2.01
N TYR A 221 -0.45 4.77 0.81
CA TYR A 221 -1.14 4.45 -0.44
C TYR A 221 -1.45 2.95 -0.56
N MET A 222 -0.54 2.07 -0.17
CA MET A 222 -0.77 0.61 -0.21
C MET A 222 -1.91 0.18 0.71
N GLU A 223 -2.03 0.78 1.89
CA GLU A 223 -3.03 0.47 2.89
C GLU A 223 -4.41 1.07 2.61
N LEU A 224 -4.48 2.10 1.75
CA LEU A 224 -5.76 2.68 1.35
C LEU A 224 -6.72 1.61 0.79
N PRO A 225 -8.01 1.61 1.19
CA PRO A 225 -9.05 0.77 0.61
C PRO A 225 -9.13 0.92 -0.91
N LYS A 226 -9.48 -0.16 -1.62
CA LYS A 226 -9.69 -0.12 -3.07
C LYS A 226 -10.76 0.90 -3.46
N TYR A 227 -11.81 1.01 -2.65
CA TYR A 227 -12.84 2.04 -2.81
C TYR A 227 -12.23 3.45 -2.85
N ALA A 228 -11.44 3.81 -1.84
CA ALA A 228 -10.83 5.14 -1.77
C ALA A 228 -9.91 5.42 -2.97
N LYS A 229 -9.10 4.43 -3.40
CA LYS A 229 -8.21 4.55 -4.56
C LYS A 229 -8.93 4.83 -5.88
N ASN A 230 -10.15 4.32 -6.05
CA ASN A 230 -10.91 4.34 -7.31
C ASN A 230 -12.12 5.27 -7.28
N ALA A 231 -12.44 5.90 -6.15
CA ALA A 231 -13.59 6.78 -6.01
C ALA A 231 -13.57 7.91 -7.05
N LYS A 232 -14.66 8.09 -7.77
CA LYS A 232 -14.89 9.24 -8.66
C LYS A 232 -15.55 10.39 -7.94
N SER A 233 -16.32 10.06 -6.89
CA SER A 233 -16.98 11.00 -5.98
C SER A 233 -16.87 10.49 -4.53
N VAL A 234 -16.87 11.39 -3.57
CA VAL A 234 -16.94 11.12 -2.13
C VAL A 234 -17.94 12.11 -1.53
N ALA A 235 -18.87 11.62 -0.74
CA ALA A 235 -19.96 12.42 -0.17
C ALA A 235 -20.73 13.23 -1.25
N GLY A 236 -21.00 12.63 -2.40
CA GLY A 236 -21.72 13.27 -3.51
C GLY A 236 -20.92 14.33 -4.27
N LYS A 237 -19.68 14.62 -3.88
CA LYS A 237 -18.80 15.59 -4.55
C LYS A 237 -17.74 14.89 -5.39
N LYS A 238 -17.59 15.35 -6.64
CA LYS A 238 -16.56 14.81 -7.55
C LYS A 238 -15.17 15.03 -6.97
N VAL A 239 -14.33 13.98 -7.00
CA VAL A 239 -12.94 14.07 -6.53
C VAL A 239 -12.15 15.11 -7.34
N ALA A 240 -11.45 15.99 -6.67
CA ALA A 240 -10.64 17.05 -7.29
C ALA A 240 -9.58 16.44 -8.24
N LYS A 241 -9.23 17.19 -9.29
CA LYS A 241 -8.24 16.75 -10.29
C LYS A 241 -6.87 16.51 -9.66
N GLU A 242 -6.46 17.40 -8.78
CA GLU A 242 -5.18 17.35 -8.06
C GLU A 242 -5.09 16.07 -7.20
N TYR A 243 -6.16 15.70 -6.53
CA TYR A 243 -6.23 14.51 -5.68
C TYR A 243 -6.08 13.22 -6.52
N LYS A 244 -6.72 13.17 -7.69
CA LYS A 244 -6.57 12.05 -8.63
C LYS A 244 -5.15 11.94 -9.17
N LEU A 245 -4.55 13.07 -9.55
CA LEU A 245 -3.18 13.11 -10.04
C LEU A 245 -2.20 12.67 -8.95
N PHE A 246 -2.42 13.09 -7.71
CA PHE A 246 -1.60 12.66 -6.57
C PHE A 246 -1.62 11.14 -6.39
N LEU A 247 -2.80 10.51 -6.37
CA LEU A 247 -2.88 9.04 -6.31
C LEU A 247 -2.21 8.35 -7.51
N GLN A 248 -2.32 8.93 -8.70
CA GLN A 248 -1.65 8.39 -9.89
C GLN A 248 -0.12 8.43 -9.74
N GLU A 249 0.45 9.50 -9.16
CA GLU A 249 1.89 9.57 -8.88
C GLU A 249 2.30 8.58 -7.77
N MET A 250 1.47 8.39 -6.73
CA MET A 250 1.73 7.36 -5.71
C MET A 250 1.81 5.95 -6.30
N ARG A 251 1.09 5.69 -7.39
CA ARG A 251 1.09 4.40 -8.08
C ARG A 251 2.36 4.16 -8.92
N LYS A 252 3.03 5.23 -9.37
CA LYS A 252 4.22 5.12 -10.21
C LYS A 252 5.46 4.74 -9.38
N ASN A 253 6.39 4.05 -10.01
CA ASN A 253 7.70 3.80 -9.42
C ASN A 253 8.68 4.89 -9.85
N VAL A 254 8.60 6.05 -9.21
CA VAL A 254 9.48 7.21 -9.44
C VAL A 254 10.43 7.39 -8.26
N GLY A 255 11.59 7.99 -8.51
CA GLY A 255 12.54 8.31 -7.44
C GLY A 255 11.97 9.32 -6.45
N SER A 256 12.40 9.24 -5.20
CA SER A 256 11.90 10.07 -4.10
C SER A 256 12.08 11.57 -4.35
N TYR A 257 13.23 11.96 -4.87
CA TYR A 257 13.48 13.36 -5.23
C TYR A 257 12.48 13.87 -6.25
N ASN A 258 12.30 13.14 -7.34
CA ASN A 258 11.37 13.54 -8.40
C ASN A 258 9.92 13.61 -7.91
N LEU A 259 9.50 12.65 -7.08
CA LEU A 259 8.17 12.67 -6.50
C LEU A 259 7.96 13.91 -5.61
N ILE A 260 8.86 14.11 -4.64
CA ILE A 260 8.68 15.08 -3.56
C ILE A 260 8.90 16.53 -4.05
N PHE A 261 9.93 16.76 -4.90
CA PHE A 261 10.33 18.11 -5.28
C PHE A 261 9.91 18.54 -6.69
N ASN A 262 9.42 17.63 -7.54
CA ASN A 262 8.99 17.96 -8.90
C ASN A 262 7.53 17.60 -9.16
N ALA A 263 7.12 16.35 -8.93
CA ALA A 263 5.78 15.90 -9.30
C ALA A 263 4.70 16.51 -8.38
N ILE A 264 4.89 16.45 -7.06
CA ILE A 264 3.94 17.02 -6.09
C ILE A 264 3.76 18.54 -6.28
N PRO A 265 4.80 19.39 -6.34
CA PRO A 265 4.64 20.80 -6.62
C PRO A 265 3.85 21.07 -7.92
N LYS A 266 4.17 20.33 -8.99
CA LYS A 266 3.47 20.46 -10.27
C LYS A 266 1.98 20.11 -10.19
N ILE A 267 1.61 19.08 -9.43
CA ILE A 267 0.21 18.66 -9.23
C ILE A 267 -0.60 19.77 -8.60
N TYR A 268 -0.05 20.41 -7.58
CA TYR A 268 -0.73 21.48 -6.82
C TYR A 268 -0.47 22.89 -7.35
N GLY A 269 0.24 23.03 -8.47
CA GLY A 269 0.57 24.32 -9.06
C GLY A 269 1.41 25.22 -8.12
N ALA A 270 2.27 24.61 -7.29
CA ALA A 270 3.12 25.32 -6.36
C ALA A 270 4.42 25.74 -7.05
N GLU A 271 4.78 27.03 -6.97
CA GLU A 271 6.04 27.56 -7.48
C GLU A 271 7.19 27.31 -6.51
N THR A 272 6.88 27.24 -5.22
CA THR A 272 7.84 27.00 -4.14
C THR A 272 7.47 25.74 -3.35
N VAL A 273 8.48 25.07 -2.83
CA VAL A 273 8.34 23.91 -1.97
C VAL A 273 8.42 24.38 -0.52
N ASN A 274 7.29 24.43 0.17
CA ASN A 274 7.16 24.97 1.51
C ASN A 274 6.09 24.22 2.33
N ARG A 275 5.88 24.63 3.58
CA ARG A 275 4.88 24.07 4.48
C ARG A 275 3.45 24.11 3.93
N GLU A 276 3.08 25.15 3.17
CA GLU A 276 1.75 25.27 2.58
C GLU A 276 1.47 24.11 1.59
N LEU A 277 2.48 23.73 0.81
CA LEU A 277 2.38 22.58 -0.08
C LEU A 277 2.17 21.28 0.69
N ALA A 278 2.87 21.09 1.81
CA ALA A 278 2.67 19.92 2.67
C ALA A 278 1.24 19.86 3.22
N GLU A 279 0.65 21.01 3.58
CA GLU A 279 -0.75 21.08 4.02
C GLU A 279 -1.74 20.63 2.93
N LYS A 280 -1.50 21.01 1.66
CA LYS A 280 -2.32 20.53 0.54
C LYS A 280 -2.23 19.01 0.38
N VAL A 281 -1.05 18.44 0.56
CA VAL A 281 -0.84 16.97 0.56
C VAL A 281 -1.56 16.33 1.74
N ARG A 282 -1.48 16.90 2.95
CA ARG A 282 -2.18 16.43 4.15
C ARG A 282 -3.71 16.46 3.96
N MET A 283 -4.24 17.53 3.38
CA MET A 283 -5.67 17.61 3.05
C MET A 283 -6.09 16.51 2.08
N THR A 284 -5.26 16.19 1.09
CA THR A 284 -5.51 15.10 0.15
C THR A 284 -5.50 13.75 0.85
N LYS A 285 -4.51 13.50 1.74
CA LYS A 285 -4.46 12.30 2.57
C LYS A 285 -5.75 12.14 3.38
N ASN A 286 -6.12 13.15 4.16
CA ASN A 286 -7.29 13.12 5.02
C ASN A 286 -8.60 12.89 4.23
N TYR A 287 -8.69 13.45 3.03
CA TYR A 287 -9.83 13.23 2.14
C TYR A 287 -10.01 11.75 1.78
N PHE A 288 -8.93 11.07 1.42
CA PHE A 288 -8.99 9.65 1.08
C PHE A 288 -9.12 8.73 2.31
N ASP A 289 -8.52 9.11 3.44
CA ASP A 289 -8.69 8.38 4.71
C ASP A 289 -10.15 8.40 5.17
N GLY A 290 -10.85 9.53 4.97
CA GLY A 290 -12.26 9.66 5.30
C GLY A 290 -13.23 9.08 4.25
N ALA A 291 -12.76 8.62 3.09
CA ALA A 291 -13.65 8.22 2.00
C ALA A 291 -14.55 7.03 2.35
N LEU A 292 -14.03 6.03 3.06
CA LEU A 292 -14.80 4.85 3.48
C LEU A 292 -15.89 5.21 4.50
N GLU A 293 -15.59 6.10 5.42
CA GLU A 293 -16.55 6.60 6.39
C GLU A 293 -17.66 7.41 5.71
N CYS A 294 -17.31 8.25 4.74
CA CYS A 294 -18.28 8.94 3.90
C CYS A 294 -19.18 7.96 3.13
N LEU A 295 -18.63 6.84 2.62
CA LEU A 295 -19.43 5.80 1.97
C LEU A 295 -20.44 5.17 2.95
N LYS A 296 -20.01 4.80 4.15
CA LYS A 296 -20.91 4.24 5.17
C LYS A 296 -22.06 5.19 5.49
N ASN A 297 -21.76 6.47 5.69
CA ASN A 297 -22.77 7.49 5.94
C ASN A 297 -23.76 7.63 4.76
N GLU A 298 -23.25 7.61 3.51
CA GLU A 298 -24.10 7.63 2.32
C GLU A 298 -25.02 6.41 2.24
N LEU A 299 -24.51 5.22 2.55
CA LEU A 299 -25.30 3.99 2.56
C LEU A 299 -26.32 4.00 3.69
N SER A 300 -25.97 4.51 4.86
CA SER A 300 -26.91 4.70 5.97
C SER A 300 -28.06 5.61 5.56
N GLU A 301 -27.78 6.77 4.96
CA GLU A 301 -28.82 7.69 4.49
C GLU A 301 -29.71 7.06 3.42
N LYS A 302 -29.12 6.34 2.45
CA LYS A 302 -29.88 5.62 1.42
C LYS A 302 -30.80 4.57 2.04
N MET A 303 -30.31 3.77 2.98
CA MET A 303 -31.12 2.78 3.68
C MET A 303 -32.20 3.42 4.54
N ARG A 304 -31.93 4.52 5.26
CA ARG A 304 -32.94 5.29 6.01
C ARG A 304 -34.06 5.72 5.08
N ASN A 305 -33.74 6.35 3.96
CA ASN A 305 -34.73 6.84 3.00
C ASN A 305 -35.52 5.68 2.36
N MET A 306 -34.90 4.53 2.16
CA MET A 306 -35.51 3.36 1.53
C MET A 306 -36.48 2.65 2.48
N PHE A 307 -36.11 2.45 3.75
CA PHE A 307 -36.87 1.64 4.71
C PHE A 307 -37.75 2.45 5.69
N CYS A 308 -37.64 3.78 5.68
CA CYS A 308 -38.49 4.59 6.52
C CYS A 308 -39.95 4.59 6.01
N THR A 309 -40.85 4.26 6.91
CA THR A 309 -42.29 4.21 6.64
C THR A 309 -43.03 5.40 7.25
N LEU A 310 -42.30 6.31 7.91
CA LEU A 310 -42.84 7.51 8.55
C LEU A 310 -42.59 8.75 7.66
N ASP A 311 -43.06 9.91 8.13
CA ASP A 311 -42.75 11.16 7.46
C ASP A 311 -41.24 11.51 7.60
N THR A 312 -40.75 12.32 6.68
CA THR A 312 -39.32 12.66 6.61
C THR A 312 -38.78 13.25 7.91
N ALA A 313 -39.56 14.09 8.60
CA ALA A 313 -39.12 14.75 9.83
C ALA A 313 -39.01 13.79 11.04
N ALA A 314 -39.80 12.73 11.06
CA ALA A 314 -39.71 11.68 12.06
C ALA A 314 -38.50 10.74 11.75
N CYS A 315 -38.30 10.40 10.48
CA CYS A 315 -37.19 9.57 10.04
C CYS A 315 -35.81 10.17 10.32
N GLU A 316 -35.64 11.47 10.16
CA GLU A 316 -34.38 12.18 10.46
C GLU A 316 -33.93 12.05 11.91
N LYS A 317 -34.85 11.84 12.82
CA LYS A 317 -34.58 11.71 14.28
C LYS A 317 -34.30 10.29 14.74
N MET A 318 -34.57 9.30 13.91
CA MET A 318 -34.41 7.88 14.25
C MET A 318 -33.04 7.36 13.79
N SER A 319 -32.41 6.45 14.53
CA SER A 319 -31.23 5.70 14.05
C SER A 319 -31.64 4.70 12.98
N LEU A 320 -30.72 4.35 12.07
CA LEU A 320 -30.99 3.34 11.04
C LEU A 320 -31.45 2.00 11.65
N PRO A 321 -30.84 1.47 12.74
CA PRO A 321 -31.36 0.26 13.40
C PRO A 321 -32.78 0.36 13.86
N SER A 322 -33.23 1.56 14.35
CA SER A 322 -34.60 1.77 14.77
C SER A 322 -35.59 1.78 13.61
N ILE A 323 -35.20 2.39 12.49
CA ILE A 323 -35.98 2.38 11.25
C ILE A 323 -36.17 0.96 10.73
N ILE A 324 -35.09 0.17 10.72
CA ILE A 324 -35.13 -1.22 10.25
C ILE A 324 -36.05 -2.07 11.15
N ARG A 325 -35.99 -1.91 12.47
CA ARG A 325 -36.91 -2.62 13.39
C ARG A 325 -38.35 -2.25 13.13
N ASP A 326 -38.66 -0.95 13.02
CA ASP A 326 -40.02 -0.46 12.74
C ASP A 326 -40.54 -1.00 11.39
N TRP A 327 -39.68 -1.06 10.39
CA TRP A 327 -40.03 -1.65 9.10
C TRP A 327 -40.30 -3.17 9.21
N CYS A 328 -39.43 -3.94 9.90
CA CYS A 328 -39.63 -5.36 10.12
C CYS A 328 -40.92 -5.68 10.91
N GLU A 329 -41.30 -4.85 11.89
CA GLU A 329 -42.55 -5.01 12.67
C GLU A 329 -43.81 -4.84 11.81
N LYS A 330 -43.72 -4.11 10.70
CA LYS A 330 -44.87 -3.87 9.79
C LYS A 330 -45.00 -4.93 8.69
N LEU A 331 -44.01 -5.81 8.54
CA LEU A 331 -44.10 -6.93 7.60
C LEU A 331 -44.96 -8.07 8.11
N ASP A 332 -45.53 -8.85 7.19
CA ASP A 332 -46.11 -10.14 7.51
C ASP A 332 -45.04 -11.05 8.16
N GLN A 333 -45.32 -11.51 9.38
CA GLN A 333 -44.36 -12.35 10.12
C GLN A 333 -44.03 -13.66 9.40
N ALA A 334 -44.91 -14.16 8.54
CA ALA A 334 -44.65 -15.33 7.71
C ALA A 334 -43.53 -15.09 6.65
N ALA A 335 -43.24 -13.81 6.30
CA ALA A 335 -42.15 -13.48 5.41
C ALA A 335 -40.77 -13.89 6.01
N PHE A 336 -40.59 -13.87 7.33
CA PHE A 336 -39.36 -14.28 8.01
C PHE A 336 -39.13 -15.79 8.05
N GLU A 337 -40.15 -16.57 7.73
CA GLU A 337 -40.08 -18.04 7.65
C GLU A 337 -40.01 -18.53 6.20
N GLN A 338 -40.18 -17.62 5.22
CA GLN A 338 -40.17 -17.92 3.80
C GLN A 338 -38.76 -17.97 3.23
N LEU A 339 -38.48 -18.95 2.41
CA LEU A 339 -37.28 -19.00 1.58
C LEU A 339 -37.51 -18.28 0.26
N PHE A 340 -36.76 -17.22 0.02
CA PHE A 340 -36.81 -16.44 -1.22
C PHE A 340 -35.63 -16.83 -2.13
N THR A 341 -35.88 -16.92 -3.42
CA THR A 341 -34.85 -17.28 -4.42
C THR A 341 -33.91 -16.13 -4.78
N ASP A 342 -34.25 -14.90 -4.38
CA ASP A 342 -33.50 -13.68 -4.68
C ASP A 342 -32.56 -13.24 -3.53
N GLY A 343 -32.58 -13.92 -2.40
CA GLY A 343 -31.79 -13.59 -1.20
C GLY A 343 -32.49 -12.67 -0.19
N THR A 344 -33.79 -12.39 -0.39
CA THR A 344 -34.62 -11.61 0.56
C THR A 344 -34.66 -12.25 1.94
N ASP A 345 -34.64 -13.59 2.04
CA ASP A 345 -34.57 -14.33 3.30
C ASP A 345 -33.31 -14.00 4.11
N ARG A 346 -32.15 -13.89 3.47
CA ARG A 346 -30.89 -13.47 4.11
C ARG A 346 -30.95 -12.01 4.59
N CYS A 347 -31.58 -11.13 3.80
CA CYS A 347 -31.79 -9.75 4.17
C CYS A 347 -32.69 -9.65 5.40
N LEU A 348 -33.84 -10.33 5.41
CA LEU A 348 -34.76 -10.36 6.53
C LEU A 348 -34.13 -10.95 7.81
N ALA A 349 -33.33 -12.01 7.69
CA ALA A 349 -32.60 -12.58 8.81
C ALA A 349 -31.62 -11.55 9.42
N LEU A 350 -30.84 -10.84 8.58
CA LEU A 350 -29.93 -9.80 9.04
C LEU A 350 -30.67 -8.63 9.70
N PHE A 351 -31.81 -8.21 9.15
CA PHE A 351 -32.59 -7.09 9.63
C PHE A 351 -33.31 -7.39 10.96
N ARG A 352 -33.79 -8.61 11.13
CA ARG A 352 -34.37 -9.08 12.39
C ARG A 352 -33.37 -9.00 13.55
N ASP A 353 -32.11 -9.34 13.28
CA ASP A 353 -31.04 -9.36 14.27
C ASP A 353 -30.22 -8.04 14.28
N VAL A 354 -30.81 -6.92 13.80
CA VAL A 354 -30.12 -5.63 13.73
C VAL A 354 -29.65 -5.16 15.11
N THR A 355 -28.37 -4.85 15.22
CA THR A 355 -27.73 -4.30 16.43
C THR A 355 -27.76 -2.78 16.41
N ASN A 356 -27.44 -2.15 17.55
CA ASN A 356 -27.34 -0.70 17.63
C ASN A 356 -26.03 -0.15 17.07
N ASP A 357 -25.08 -1.02 16.72
CA ASP A 357 -23.84 -0.66 16.02
C ASP A 357 -24.16 -0.50 14.52
N GLU A 358 -24.40 0.73 14.12
CA GLU A 358 -24.81 1.09 12.76
C GLU A 358 -23.70 0.77 11.73
N ASP A 359 -22.44 1.01 12.06
CA ASP A 359 -21.30 0.73 11.20
C ASP A 359 -21.14 -0.76 10.92
N ALA A 360 -21.23 -1.57 11.97
CA ALA A 360 -21.17 -3.02 11.83
C ALA A 360 -22.37 -3.57 11.05
N PHE A 361 -23.56 -2.96 11.24
CA PHE A 361 -24.75 -3.34 10.50
C PHE A 361 -24.61 -3.02 9.00
N ILE A 362 -24.15 -1.80 8.64
CA ILE A 362 -23.93 -1.41 7.25
C ILE A 362 -22.91 -2.32 6.57
N ALA A 363 -21.80 -2.65 7.26
CA ALA A 363 -20.79 -3.54 6.72
C ALA A 363 -21.35 -4.95 6.43
N LYS A 364 -22.21 -5.48 7.32
CA LYS A 364 -22.87 -6.77 7.11
C LYS A 364 -23.91 -6.71 5.99
N ALA A 365 -24.69 -5.64 5.92
CA ALA A 365 -25.68 -5.42 4.87
C ALA A 365 -25.00 -5.29 3.50
N ALA A 366 -23.90 -4.54 3.42
CA ALA A 366 -23.10 -4.40 2.23
C ALA A 366 -22.59 -5.76 1.72
N LYS A 367 -21.98 -6.56 2.62
CA LYS A 367 -21.47 -7.89 2.28
C LYS A 367 -22.60 -8.85 1.89
N MET A 368 -23.71 -8.83 2.59
CA MET A 368 -24.87 -9.66 2.30
C MET A 368 -25.46 -9.37 0.91
N ALA A 369 -25.56 -8.09 0.54
CA ALA A 369 -26.19 -7.68 -0.72
C ALA A 369 -25.25 -7.79 -1.93
N THR A 370 -23.93 -7.76 -1.75
CA THR A 370 -22.97 -7.67 -2.86
C THR A 370 -21.92 -8.77 -2.87
N ASP A 371 -21.84 -9.59 -1.82
CA ASP A 371 -20.78 -10.56 -1.53
C ASP A 371 -19.36 -9.94 -1.41
N LEU A 372 -19.25 -8.59 -1.41
CA LEU A 372 -18.00 -7.84 -1.31
C LEU A 372 -17.96 -7.03 -0.01
N ARG A 373 -16.74 -6.84 0.54
CA ARG A 373 -16.53 -5.90 1.65
C ARG A 373 -16.51 -4.47 1.12
N LEU A 374 -16.90 -3.50 1.94
CA LEU A 374 -16.95 -2.07 1.58
C LEU A 374 -15.61 -1.54 1.05
N GLU A 375 -14.51 -2.02 1.61
CA GLU A 375 -13.15 -1.65 1.22
C GLU A 375 -12.83 -2.01 -0.24
N ASP A 376 -13.49 -3.04 -0.77
CA ASP A 376 -13.27 -3.59 -2.12
C ASP A 376 -14.21 -2.99 -3.19
N TRP A 377 -15.13 -2.09 -2.79
CA TRP A 377 -16.16 -1.55 -3.69
C TRP A 377 -15.63 -0.60 -4.75
N ASP A 378 -16.47 -0.35 -5.74
CA ASP A 378 -16.43 0.74 -6.70
C ASP A 378 -17.85 1.33 -6.88
N GLU A 379 -18.01 2.31 -7.78
CA GLU A 379 -19.31 2.97 -7.99
C GLU A 379 -20.39 2.03 -8.55
N ASP A 380 -20.01 1.03 -9.33
CA ASP A 380 -20.95 0.06 -9.91
C ASP A 380 -21.53 -0.83 -8.81
N VAL A 381 -20.70 -1.19 -7.82
CA VAL A 381 -21.12 -1.97 -6.64
C VAL A 381 -22.06 -1.17 -5.75
N ILE A 382 -21.89 0.16 -5.62
CA ILE A 382 -22.81 1.03 -4.88
C ILE A 382 -24.21 0.99 -5.53
N SER A 383 -24.26 1.04 -6.86
CA SER A 383 -25.50 0.95 -7.61
C SER A 383 -26.15 -0.41 -7.48
N MET A 384 -25.36 -1.48 -7.53
CA MET A 384 -25.82 -2.86 -7.32
C MET A 384 -26.40 -3.04 -5.89
N PHE A 385 -25.72 -2.53 -4.88
CA PHE A 385 -26.22 -2.57 -3.49
C PHE A 385 -27.59 -1.91 -3.39
N SER A 386 -27.73 -0.70 -3.92
CA SER A 386 -28.99 0.04 -3.87
C SER A 386 -30.12 -0.72 -4.58
N GLY A 387 -29.84 -1.28 -5.76
CA GLY A 387 -30.81 -2.07 -6.53
C GLY A 387 -31.23 -3.35 -5.82
N ASN A 388 -30.26 -4.07 -5.21
CA ASN A 388 -30.54 -5.29 -4.46
C ASN A 388 -31.38 -5.00 -3.21
N MET A 389 -31.03 -3.95 -2.44
CA MET A 389 -31.81 -3.54 -1.28
C MET A 389 -33.24 -3.15 -1.63
N GLU A 390 -33.46 -2.42 -2.72
CA GLU A 390 -34.77 -2.07 -3.22
C GLU A 390 -35.56 -3.34 -3.65
N GLN A 391 -34.91 -4.28 -4.30
CA GLN A 391 -35.53 -5.55 -4.67
C GLN A 391 -35.94 -6.33 -3.43
N TYR A 392 -35.06 -6.49 -2.42
CA TYR A 392 -35.39 -7.21 -1.19
C TYR A 392 -36.53 -6.58 -0.45
N ARG A 393 -36.53 -5.24 -0.35
CA ARG A 393 -37.67 -4.48 0.21
C ARG A 393 -38.97 -4.79 -0.51
N ASN A 394 -39.00 -4.64 -1.82
CA ASN A 394 -40.20 -4.85 -2.65
C ASN A 394 -40.72 -6.29 -2.54
N THR A 395 -39.80 -7.27 -2.56
CA THR A 395 -40.15 -8.69 -2.39
C THR A 395 -40.77 -8.94 -1.00
N ALA A 396 -40.15 -8.41 0.06
CA ALA A 396 -40.67 -8.60 1.42
C ALA A 396 -42.03 -7.89 1.65
N GLU A 397 -42.20 -6.66 1.16
CA GLU A 397 -43.47 -5.89 1.29
C GLU A 397 -44.61 -6.48 0.45
N SER A 398 -44.30 -7.09 -0.69
CA SER A 398 -45.30 -7.75 -1.55
C SER A 398 -45.70 -9.15 -1.06
N PHE A 399 -44.94 -9.71 -0.11
CA PHE A 399 -45.25 -11.01 0.45
C PHE A 399 -46.45 -10.89 1.43
N HIS A 400 -47.52 -11.58 1.07
CA HIS A 400 -48.68 -11.77 1.93
C HIS A 400 -48.94 -13.27 2.01
N ARG A 401 -49.00 -13.79 3.23
CA ARG A 401 -49.46 -15.16 3.42
C ARG A 401 -50.91 -15.23 2.94
N THR A 402 -51.17 -15.85 1.83
CA THR A 402 -52.51 -16.21 1.41
C THR A 402 -52.98 -17.22 2.43
N GLU A 403 -53.86 -16.83 3.39
CA GLU A 403 -54.65 -17.84 4.11
C GLU A 403 -55.44 -18.57 3.04
N GLU A 404 -55.00 -19.76 2.68
CA GLU A 404 -55.81 -20.70 1.93
C GLU A 404 -57.04 -21.02 2.79
N THR A 405 -58.03 -20.18 2.74
CA THR A 405 -59.41 -20.64 2.87
C THR A 405 -59.65 -21.54 1.67
N VAL A 406 -59.50 -22.84 1.89
CA VAL A 406 -59.88 -23.84 0.91
C VAL A 406 -61.39 -23.70 0.66
N SER A 407 -61.76 -22.78 -0.22
CA SER A 407 -63.06 -22.87 -0.89
C SER A 407 -62.85 -23.84 -2.05
N ALA A 408 -63.47 -25.00 -1.94
CA ALA A 408 -63.52 -25.98 -3.00
C ALA A 408 -64.30 -25.37 -4.19
N ALA A 409 -63.55 -24.75 -5.13
CA ALA A 409 -64.08 -24.34 -6.41
C ALA A 409 -62.97 -24.48 -7.49
N GLU A 410 -63.18 -25.50 -8.33
CA GLU A 410 -62.58 -25.72 -9.65
C GLU A 410 -61.08 -25.65 -9.75
N ILE A 411 -60.41 -26.74 -9.33
CA ILE A 411 -59.04 -27.07 -9.72
C ILE A 411 -59.10 -27.71 -11.12
N THR A 412 -58.65 -27.01 -12.14
CA THR A 412 -58.70 -27.48 -13.51
C THR A 412 -57.45 -28.21 -13.97
N GLU A 413 -56.26 -27.98 -13.36
CA GLU A 413 -55.04 -28.76 -13.62
C GLU A 413 -54.12 -28.74 -12.42
N ASP A 414 -53.87 -29.91 -11.80
CA ASP A 414 -52.90 -30.09 -10.69
C ASP A 414 -51.78 -31.02 -11.10
N TYR A 415 -50.58 -30.77 -10.54
CA TYR A 415 -49.49 -31.73 -10.55
C TYR A 415 -49.59 -32.57 -9.29
N GLU A 416 -49.44 -33.89 -9.46
CA GLU A 416 -49.40 -34.85 -8.32
C GLU A 416 -48.05 -35.56 -8.32
N LEU A 417 -47.32 -35.46 -7.19
CA LEU A 417 -46.07 -36.17 -6.95
C LEU A 417 -46.30 -37.27 -5.90
N THR A 418 -46.19 -38.54 -6.31
CA THR A 418 -46.28 -39.66 -5.42
C THR A 418 -44.94 -40.39 -5.30
N TYR A 419 -44.42 -40.52 -4.08
CA TYR A 419 -43.19 -41.25 -3.79
C TYR A 419 -43.33 -42.06 -2.51
N LYS A 420 -42.40 -42.98 -2.27
CA LYS A 420 -42.33 -43.76 -1.02
C LYS A 420 -41.39 -43.06 -0.04
N ASP A 421 -41.82 -42.89 1.21
CA ASP A 421 -40.99 -42.42 2.32
C ASP A 421 -39.96 -43.48 2.75
N GLU A 422 -39.12 -43.14 3.72
CA GLU A 422 -38.09 -44.02 4.28
C GLU A 422 -38.67 -45.34 4.87
N ASN A 423 -39.95 -45.34 5.22
CA ASN A 423 -40.69 -46.48 5.75
C ASN A 423 -41.46 -47.27 4.67
N GLY A 424 -41.31 -46.91 3.41
CA GLY A 424 -41.96 -47.55 2.28
C GLY A 424 -43.42 -47.15 2.09
N LYS A 425 -43.95 -46.16 2.86
CA LYS A 425 -45.31 -45.68 2.78
C LYS A 425 -45.44 -44.68 1.61
N ALA A 426 -46.49 -44.82 0.82
CA ALA A 426 -46.76 -43.86 -0.27
C ALA A 426 -47.16 -42.49 0.31
N VAL A 427 -46.45 -41.45 -0.09
CA VAL A 427 -46.72 -40.05 0.21
C VAL A 427 -47.09 -39.38 -1.11
N THR A 428 -48.25 -38.73 -1.16
CA THR A 428 -48.72 -37.98 -2.34
C THR A 428 -48.81 -36.52 -2.00
N LYS A 429 -48.16 -35.68 -2.79
CA LYS A 429 -48.24 -34.21 -2.67
C LYS A 429 -48.82 -33.61 -3.96
N ARG A 430 -49.68 -32.63 -3.80
CA ARG A 430 -50.37 -31.95 -4.94
C ARG A 430 -49.99 -30.48 -4.96
N PHE A 431 -49.76 -29.95 -6.15
CA PHE A 431 -49.45 -28.56 -6.41
C PHE A 431 -50.34 -28.05 -7.54
N ALA A 432 -50.82 -26.82 -7.35
CA ALA A 432 -51.55 -26.14 -8.42
C ALA A 432 -50.60 -25.76 -9.59
N LYS A 433 -51.07 -25.92 -10.80
CA LYS A 433 -50.37 -25.43 -11.99
C LYS A 433 -50.55 -23.91 -12.06
N VAL A 434 -49.44 -23.19 -12.06
CA VAL A 434 -49.39 -21.75 -12.17
C VAL A 434 -48.93 -21.33 -13.56
N GLU A 435 -49.36 -20.17 -14.05
CA GLU A 435 -48.88 -19.62 -15.31
C GLU A 435 -47.38 -19.33 -15.24
N GLU A 436 -46.62 -19.81 -16.21
CA GLU A 436 -45.18 -19.59 -16.29
C GLU A 436 -44.86 -18.11 -16.46
N SER A 437 -44.23 -17.52 -15.46
CA SER A 437 -43.62 -16.19 -15.57
C SER A 437 -42.44 -16.19 -16.54
N ARG A 438 -42.05 -15.03 -17.07
CA ARG A 438 -40.85 -14.89 -17.90
C ARG A 438 -39.58 -15.39 -17.18
N ARG A 439 -39.49 -15.22 -15.83
CA ARG A 439 -38.37 -15.72 -14.99
C ARG A 439 -38.47 -17.24 -14.81
N GLY A 440 -39.68 -17.80 -14.68
CA GLY A 440 -39.91 -19.23 -14.64
C GLY A 440 -39.39 -19.93 -15.91
N LYS A 441 -39.64 -19.33 -17.10
CA LYS A 441 -39.09 -19.83 -18.35
C LYS A 441 -37.58 -19.80 -18.43
N LEU A 442 -36.95 -18.73 -17.87
CA LEU A 442 -35.49 -18.66 -17.81
C LEU A 442 -34.91 -19.72 -16.86
N LEU A 443 -35.53 -19.96 -15.70
CA LEU A 443 -35.12 -21.01 -14.77
C LEU A 443 -35.27 -22.41 -15.41
N TYR A 444 -36.40 -22.67 -16.03
CA TYR A 444 -36.63 -23.91 -16.78
C TYR A 444 -35.55 -24.17 -17.81
N ASN A 445 -35.26 -23.15 -18.67
CA ASN A 445 -34.22 -23.27 -19.67
C ASN A 445 -32.82 -23.44 -19.07
N ALA A 446 -32.53 -22.82 -17.94
CA ALA A 446 -31.25 -22.98 -17.23
C ALA A 446 -31.10 -24.42 -16.69
N ILE A 447 -32.15 -24.99 -16.07
CA ILE A 447 -32.15 -26.38 -15.59
C ILE A 447 -31.95 -27.35 -16.76
N ILE A 448 -32.69 -27.19 -17.82
CA ILE A 448 -32.57 -28.07 -19.03
C ILE A 448 -31.18 -27.94 -19.63
N SER A 449 -30.65 -26.72 -19.80
CA SER A 449 -29.28 -26.49 -20.31
C SER A 449 -28.21 -27.15 -19.43
N GLN A 450 -28.36 -27.11 -18.12
CA GLN A 450 -27.42 -27.79 -17.22
C GLN A 450 -27.50 -29.33 -17.36
N LEU A 451 -28.70 -29.88 -17.42
CA LEU A 451 -28.90 -31.33 -17.63
C LEU A 451 -28.33 -31.80 -18.98
N ASP A 452 -28.48 -30.98 -20.03
CA ASP A 452 -27.92 -31.26 -21.35
C ASP A 452 -26.39 -31.11 -21.37
N SER A 453 -25.84 -30.12 -20.67
CA SER A 453 -24.38 -29.91 -20.58
C SER A 453 -23.63 -31.04 -19.90
N MET A 454 -24.30 -31.78 -18.98
CA MET A 454 -23.74 -32.99 -18.34
C MET A 454 -23.63 -34.17 -19.33
N GLY A 455 -24.30 -34.10 -20.47
CA GLY A 455 -24.20 -35.07 -21.57
C GLY A 455 -24.35 -36.51 -21.12
N GLN A 456 -23.48 -37.38 -21.61
CA GLN A 456 -23.43 -38.81 -21.24
C GLN A 456 -22.65 -39.08 -19.95
N ALA A 457 -22.08 -38.05 -19.32
CA ALA A 457 -21.33 -38.20 -18.06
C ALA A 457 -22.23 -38.68 -16.90
N ILE A 458 -23.53 -38.36 -16.97
CA ILE A 458 -24.54 -38.81 -16.00
C ILE A 458 -25.64 -39.54 -16.78
N PRO A 459 -25.96 -40.84 -16.45
CA PRO A 459 -27.04 -41.57 -17.11
C PRO A 459 -28.40 -40.88 -16.94
N GLU A 460 -29.27 -40.98 -17.94
CA GLU A 460 -30.61 -40.39 -17.92
C GLU A 460 -31.44 -40.85 -16.69
N GLN A 461 -31.22 -42.04 -16.22
CA GLN A 461 -31.89 -42.57 -15.04
C GLN A 461 -31.45 -41.89 -13.76
N GLU A 462 -30.18 -41.55 -13.66
CA GLU A 462 -29.59 -40.80 -12.54
C GLU A 462 -30.04 -39.34 -12.56
N LYS A 463 -30.08 -38.70 -13.72
CA LYS A 463 -30.64 -37.33 -13.86
C LYS A 463 -32.08 -37.26 -13.36
N ARG A 464 -32.92 -38.24 -13.73
CA ARG A 464 -34.31 -38.34 -13.25
C ARG A 464 -34.40 -38.53 -11.74
N GLN A 465 -33.53 -39.38 -11.18
CA GLN A 465 -33.46 -39.59 -9.74
C GLN A 465 -33.09 -38.29 -9.00
N ILE A 466 -32.07 -37.57 -9.45
CA ILE A 466 -31.63 -36.28 -8.87
C ILE A 466 -32.80 -35.29 -8.92
N LEU A 467 -33.49 -35.14 -10.05
CA LEU A 467 -34.64 -34.27 -10.16
C LEU A 467 -35.77 -34.64 -9.19
N MET A 468 -36.02 -35.93 -8.98
CA MET A 468 -37.02 -36.38 -8.02
C MET A 468 -36.60 -36.09 -6.57
N GLU A 469 -35.32 -36.23 -6.22
CA GLU A 469 -34.83 -35.88 -4.89
C GLU A 469 -34.94 -34.36 -4.65
N VAL A 470 -34.58 -33.53 -5.62
CA VAL A 470 -34.77 -32.09 -5.53
C VAL A 470 -36.25 -31.73 -5.33
N LEU A 471 -37.15 -32.35 -6.10
CA LEU A 471 -38.58 -32.12 -5.93
C LEU A 471 -39.11 -32.54 -4.56
N LYS A 472 -38.57 -33.65 -3.98
CA LYS A 472 -38.92 -34.05 -2.63
C LYS A 472 -38.47 -33.04 -1.56
N GLU A 473 -37.29 -32.45 -1.73
CA GLU A 473 -36.78 -31.43 -0.81
C GLU A 473 -37.56 -30.13 -0.90
N MET A 474 -38.11 -29.78 -2.09
CA MET A 474 -38.91 -28.58 -2.29
C MET A 474 -40.38 -28.74 -1.87
N CYS A 475 -40.83 -29.93 -1.62
CA CYS A 475 -42.20 -30.26 -1.21
C CYS A 475 -42.31 -30.62 0.24
#